data_580418d5eaa5a22a2ac7dec84b64a0cf
#
_entry.id   580418d5eaa5a22a2ac7dec84b64a0cf
#
_cell.length_a   1.000
_cell.length_b   1.000
_cell.length_c   1.000
_cell.angle_alpha   90.00
_cell.angle_beta   90.00
_cell.angle_gamma   90.00
#
_symmetry.space_group_name_H-M   'P 1'
#
loop_
_entity.id
_entity.type
_entity.pdbx_description
1 polymer ?
#
loop_
_entity_poly.entity_id
_entity_poly.type
_entity_poly.pdbx_seq_one_letter_code
_entity_poly.pdbx_strand_id
1 'polypeptide(L)'
;MGIEQEETLSMTDAASRVISGKSWEDFCDGLKTAGQTILRPETPETEIDRAEGWRYLSRLTRAALERMVEFADPDFPVFYALSHETIKIGSDNPDNTYRNCIVDGTKEYRVTGNRGTAPVMTFGTK
;
A
#
# COMPACT_ATOMS: atom_id res chain seq x y z
N MET A 1 -15.08 31.53 -5.11
CA MET A 1 -16.06 31.18 -4.05
C MET A 1 -16.55 29.72 -4.16
N GLY A 2 -16.41 29.03 -5.27
CA GLY A 2 -16.83 27.62 -5.42
C GLY A 2 -15.80 26.59 -4.91
N ILE A 3 -14.53 26.84 -5.08
CA ILE A 3 -13.44 25.87 -4.80
C ILE A 3 -13.23 25.68 -3.29
N GLU A 4 -13.26 26.75 -2.52
CA GLU A 4 -13.10 26.66 -1.04
C GLU A 4 -14.28 25.97 -0.34
N GLN A 5 -15.48 26.00 -0.91
CA GLN A 5 -16.64 25.31 -0.35
C GLN A 5 -16.64 23.81 -0.65
N GLU A 6 -16.13 23.37 -1.81
CA GLU A 6 -16.01 21.96 -2.14
C GLU A 6 -14.90 21.29 -1.32
N GLU A 7 -13.76 21.95 -1.11
CA GLU A 7 -12.67 21.44 -0.27
C GLU A 7 -13.08 21.31 1.20
N THR A 8 -13.83 22.27 1.72
CA THR A 8 -14.34 22.25 3.10
C THR A 8 -15.40 21.17 3.31
N LEU A 9 -16.25 20.88 2.33
CA LEU A 9 -17.22 19.79 2.35
C LEU A 9 -16.53 18.41 2.29
N SER A 10 -15.48 18.27 1.50
CA SER A 10 -14.69 17.03 1.39
C SER A 10 -13.96 16.72 2.71
N MET A 11 -13.35 17.69 3.34
CA MET A 11 -12.68 17.51 4.65
C MET A 11 -13.67 17.18 5.77
N THR A 12 -14.88 17.76 5.76
CA THR A 12 -15.93 17.45 6.76
C THR A 12 -16.45 16.03 6.61
N ASP A 13 -16.57 15.52 5.38
CA ASP A 13 -17.00 14.14 5.12
C ASP A 13 -15.93 13.14 5.59
N ALA A 14 -14.66 13.34 5.27
CA ALA A 14 -13.56 12.49 5.70
C ALA A 14 -13.44 12.43 7.23
N ALA A 15 -13.50 13.57 7.92
CA ALA A 15 -13.47 13.65 9.37
C ALA A 15 -14.67 12.92 10.00
N SER A 16 -15.86 13.13 9.47
CA SER A 16 -17.09 12.47 9.92
C SER A 16 -17.00 10.94 9.80
N ARG A 17 -16.43 10.43 8.69
CA ARG A 17 -16.23 9.00 8.47
C ARG A 17 -15.23 8.38 9.45
N VAL A 18 -14.19 9.12 9.83
CA VAL A 18 -13.22 8.68 10.84
C VAL A 18 -13.89 8.63 12.23
N ILE A 19 -14.58 9.72 12.63
CA ILE A 19 -15.21 9.84 13.95
C ILE A 19 -16.31 8.80 14.13
N SER A 20 -17.12 8.53 13.10
CA SER A 20 -18.19 7.54 13.15
C SER A 20 -17.71 6.08 13.06
N GLY A 21 -16.43 5.85 12.75
CA GLY A 21 -15.91 4.51 12.49
C GLY A 21 -16.22 3.97 11.09
N LYS A 22 -16.88 4.75 10.25
CA LYS A 22 -17.27 4.32 8.90
C LYS A 22 -16.08 3.95 8.02
N SER A 23 -14.97 4.66 8.15
CA SER A 23 -13.74 4.32 7.43
C SER A 23 -13.19 2.95 7.81
N TRP A 24 -13.29 2.57 9.07
CA TRP A 24 -12.88 1.26 9.55
C TRP A 24 -13.83 0.14 9.07
N GLU A 25 -15.15 0.38 9.12
CA GLU A 25 -16.13 -0.58 8.60
C GLU A 25 -15.90 -0.86 7.11
N ASP A 26 -15.71 0.20 6.30
CA ASP A 26 -15.48 0.07 4.87
C ASP A 26 -14.16 -0.67 4.56
N PHE A 27 -13.13 -0.43 5.34
CA PHE A 27 -11.88 -1.18 5.24
C PHE A 27 -12.10 -2.68 5.53
N CYS A 28 -12.80 -3.02 6.60
CA CYS A 28 -13.11 -4.41 6.95
C CYS A 28 -13.96 -5.10 5.87
N ASP A 29 -14.95 -4.41 5.33
CA ASP A 29 -15.80 -4.93 4.26
C ASP A 29 -15.01 -5.10 2.94
N GLY A 30 -14.08 -4.19 2.66
CA GLY A 30 -13.12 -4.32 1.57
C GLY A 30 -12.24 -5.57 1.71
N LEU A 31 -11.74 -5.87 2.91
CA LEU A 31 -10.98 -7.09 3.18
C LEU A 31 -11.82 -8.36 2.99
N LYS A 32 -13.07 -8.37 3.45
CA LYS A 32 -13.98 -9.49 3.21
C LYS A 32 -14.19 -9.72 1.71
N THR A 33 -14.40 -8.65 0.96
CA THR A 33 -14.56 -8.69 -0.50
C THR A 33 -13.30 -9.22 -1.19
N ALA A 34 -12.12 -8.75 -0.80
CA ALA A 34 -10.85 -9.25 -1.30
C ALA A 34 -10.66 -10.75 -1.02
N GLY A 35 -11.09 -11.21 0.17
CA GLY A 35 -11.07 -12.62 0.54
C GLY A 35 -11.93 -13.51 -0.36
N GLN A 36 -13.02 -13.02 -0.89
CA GLN A 36 -13.86 -13.77 -1.83
C GLN A 36 -13.12 -14.17 -3.12
N THR A 37 -12.06 -13.44 -3.48
CA THR A 37 -11.24 -13.80 -4.65
C THR A 37 -10.57 -15.16 -4.48
N ILE A 38 -10.20 -15.53 -3.25
CA ILE A 38 -9.58 -16.83 -2.95
C ILE A 38 -10.58 -17.99 -3.13
N LEU A 39 -11.87 -17.70 -2.99
CA LEU A 39 -12.96 -18.69 -3.03
C LEU A 39 -13.62 -18.81 -4.42
N ARG A 40 -13.13 -18.09 -5.43
CA ARG A 40 -13.69 -18.19 -6.79
C ARG A 40 -13.56 -19.59 -7.36
N PRO A 41 -14.51 -20.04 -8.19
CA PRO A 41 -14.48 -21.39 -8.80
C PRO A 41 -13.22 -21.67 -9.64
N GLU A 42 -12.60 -20.61 -10.19
CA GLU A 42 -11.40 -20.73 -11.03
C GLU A 42 -10.11 -20.84 -10.22
N THR A 43 -10.16 -20.66 -8.90
CA THR A 43 -8.98 -20.75 -8.03
C THR A 43 -8.79 -22.17 -7.52
N PRO A 44 -7.54 -22.61 -7.29
CA PRO A 44 -7.28 -23.93 -6.72
C PRO A 44 -8.01 -24.16 -5.38
N GLU A 45 -8.48 -25.39 -5.15
CA GLU A 45 -9.39 -25.69 -4.04
C GLU A 45 -8.78 -26.61 -2.98
N THR A 46 -7.51 -27.03 -3.12
CA THR A 46 -6.91 -27.86 -2.08
C THR A 46 -6.75 -27.10 -0.77
N GLU A 47 -6.66 -27.81 0.34
CA GLU A 47 -6.44 -27.22 1.65
C GLU A 47 -5.19 -26.33 1.67
N ILE A 48 -4.10 -26.79 1.03
CA ILE A 48 -2.85 -26.03 0.95
C ILE A 48 -3.04 -24.76 0.12
N ASP A 49 -3.70 -24.83 -1.03
CA ASP A 49 -3.95 -23.66 -1.88
C ASP A 49 -4.76 -22.60 -1.14
N ARG A 50 -5.81 -23.02 -0.44
CA ARG A 50 -6.63 -22.09 0.37
C ARG A 50 -5.83 -21.48 1.52
N ALA A 51 -5.04 -22.28 2.23
CA ALA A 51 -4.19 -21.80 3.32
C ALA A 51 -3.15 -20.78 2.81
N GLU A 52 -2.48 -21.04 1.69
CA GLU A 52 -1.54 -20.10 1.07
C GLU A 52 -2.24 -18.85 0.53
N GLY A 53 -3.46 -18.97 -0.01
CA GLY A 53 -4.27 -17.83 -0.42
C GLY A 53 -4.57 -16.87 0.74
N TRP A 54 -5.02 -17.39 1.88
CA TRP A 54 -5.25 -16.59 3.09
C TRP A 54 -3.98 -15.97 3.65
N ARG A 55 -2.90 -16.72 3.63
CA ARG A 55 -1.58 -16.24 4.02
C ARG A 55 -1.10 -15.10 3.13
N TYR A 56 -1.28 -15.23 1.82
CA TYR A 56 -0.93 -14.18 0.86
C TYR A 56 -1.75 -12.90 1.08
N LEU A 57 -3.08 -13.03 1.23
CA LEU A 57 -3.96 -11.89 1.53
C LEU A 57 -3.54 -11.16 2.82
N SER A 58 -3.21 -11.92 3.87
CA SER A 58 -2.74 -11.34 5.14
C SER A 58 -1.44 -10.54 4.98
N ARG A 59 -0.51 -11.04 4.16
CA ARG A 59 0.73 -10.34 3.83
C ARG A 59 0.50 -9.08 3.02
N LEU A 60 -0.38 -9.14 2.01
CA LEU A 60 -0.78 -7.96 1.22
C LEU A 60 -1.44 -6.90 2.09
N THR A 61 -2.32 -7.31 3.00
CA THR A 61 -2.97 -6.39 3.95
C THR A 61 -1.94 -5.68 4.82
N ARG A 62 -0.96 -6.41 5.35
CA ARG A 62 0.14 -5.81 6.12
C ARG A 62 0.92 -4.80 5.29
N ALA A 63 1.32 -5.16 4.06
CA ALA A 63 2.06 -4.26 3.17
C ALA A 63 1.25 -3.00 2.82
N ALA A 64 -0.06 -3.14 2.62
CA ALA A 64 -0.95 -2.02 2.35
C ALA A 64 -1.04 -1.08 3.56
N LEU A 65 -1.16 -1.60 4.77
CA LEU A 65 -1.21 -0.80 6.00
C LEU A 65 0.11 -0.06 6.24
N GLU A 66 1.26 -0.73 6.07
CA GLU A 66 2.56 -0.07 6.14
C GLU A 66 2.64 1.11 5.16
N ARG A 67 2.25 0.88 3.91
CA ARG A 67 2.31 1.92 2.87
C ARG A 67 1.33 3.06 3.08
N MET A 68 0.08 2.74 3.40
CA MET A 68 -1.03 3.70 3.36
C MET A 68 -1.34 4.34 4.71
N VAL A 69 -0.73 3.85 5.78
CA VAL A 69 -0.91 4.37 7.14
C VAL A 69 0.42 4.85 7.71
N GLU A 70 1.42 3.94 7.77
CA GLU A 70 2.68 4.25 8.47
C GLU A 70 3.61 5.15 7.64
N PHE A 71 3.68 4.94 6.32
CA PHE A 71 4.61 5.64 5.42
C PHE A 71 3.88 6.51 4.38
N ALA A 72 2.68 6.98 4.71
CA ALA A 72 1.84 7.71 3.77
C ALA A 72 2.09 9.23 3.74
N ASP A 73 2.79 9.78 4.74
CA ASP A 73 2.98 11.22 4.87
C ASP A 73 4.07 11.74 3.91
N PRO A 74 3.70 12.54 2.89
CA PRO A 74 4.66 13.09 1.95
C PRO A 74 5.51 14.23 2.53
N ASP A 75 5.17 14.77 3.70
CA ASP A 75 5.97 15.79 4.39
C ASP A 75 7.15 15.16 5.15
N PHE A 76 7.02 13.89 5.49
CA PHE A 76 8.06 13.10 6.14
C PHE A 76 8.35 11.82 5.36
N PRO A 77 8.83 11.94 4.11
CA PRO A 77 9.01 10.80 3.21
C PRO A 77 10.03 9.80 3.75
N VAL A 78 9.67 8.54 3.78
CA VAL A 78 10.54 7.43 4.24
C VAL A 78 10.61 6.36 3.17
N PHE A 79 11.80 5.87 2.88
CA PHE A 79 11.98 4.71 2.02
C PHE A 79 11.66 3.41 2.76
N TYR A 80 10.69 2.66 2.27
CA TYR A 80 10.31 1.35 2.78
C TYR A 80 10.41 0.27 1.70
N ALA A 81 10.52 -0.98 2.13
CA ALA A 81 10.53 -2.13 1.22
C ALA A 81 9.12 -2.69 1.09
N LEU A 82 8.50 -2.54 -0.08
CA LEU A 82 7.17 -3.09 -0.34
C LEU A 82 7.19 -4.62 -0.48
N SER A 83 8.28 -5.18 -1.02
CA SER A 83 8.49 -6.62 -1.15
C SER A 83 9.81 -7.00 -0.49
N HIS A 84 9.77 -8.04 0.35
CA HIS A 84 10.91 -8.58 1.07
C HIS A 84 10.63 -10.05 1.47
N GLU A 85 11.45 -10.67 2.33
CA GLU A 85 11.38 -12.11 2.63
C GLU A 85 10.02 -12.59 3.13
N THR A 86 9.31 -11.75 3.87
CA THR A 86 8.01 -12.11 4.45
C THR A 86 6.81 -11.48 3.76
N ILE A 87 7.04 -10.64 2.75
CA ILE A 87 6.00 -10.09 1.87
C ILE A 87 6.47 -10.25 0.44
N LYS A 88 5.88 -11.21 -0.27
CA LYS A 88 6.10 -11.41 -1.71
C LYS A 88 4.89 -10.90 -2.47
N ILE A 89 5.11 -9.98 -3.41
CA ILE A 89 4.06 -9.33 -4.18
C ILE A 89 4.39 -9.47 -5.66
N GLY A 90 3.53 -10.17 -6.39
CA GLY A 90 3.76 -10.45 -7.80
C GLY A 90 4.98 -11.35 -8.00
N SER A 91 5.76 -11.05 -9.01
CA SER A 91 6.99 -11.78 -9.35
C SER A 91 8.19 -10.86 -9.11
N ASP A 92 8.46 -10.53 -7.86
CA ASP A 92 9.61 -9.70 -7.51
C ASP A 92 10.92 -10.41 -7.88
N ASN A 93 11.86 -9.64 -8.43
CA ASN A 93 13.19 -10.17 -8.75
C ASN A 93 14.03 -10.24 -7.48
N PRO A 94 14.51 -11.42 -7.06
CA PRO A 94 15.30 -11.59 -5.85
C PRO A 94 16.66 -10.90 -5.88
N ASP A 95 17.17 -10.59 -7.07
CA ASP A 95 18.46 -9.89 -7.25
C ASP A 95 18.33 -8.37 -7.08
N ASN A 96 17.10 -7.85 -6.95
CA ASN A 96 16.84 -6.42 -6.83
C ASN A 96 16.33 -6.07 -5.43
N THR A 97 16.77 -4.92 -4.93
CA THR A 97 16.15 -4.29 -3.75
C THR A 97 15.23 -3.17 -4.21
N TYR A 98 13.93 -3.35 -3.95
CA TYR A 98 12.92 -2.34 -4.27
C TYR A 98 12.65 -1.48 -3.04
N ARG A 99 12.83 -0.17 -3.20
CA ARG A 99 12.47 0.82 -2.19
C ARG A 99 11.41 1.75 -2.75
N ASN A 100 10.40 2.04 -1.95
CA ASN A 100 9.31 2.92 -2.32
C ASN A 100 9.23 4.07 -1.32
N CYS A 101 8.73 5.20 -1.77
CA CYS A 101 8.50 6.37 -0.95
C CYS A 101 7.28 7.10 -1.52
N ILE A 102 6.40 7.57 -0.67
CA ILE A 102 5.28 8.40 -1.10
C ILE A 102 5.74 9.84 -1.14
N VAL A 103 5.46 10.51 -2.25
CA VAL A 103 5.81 11.91 -2.49
C VAL A 103 4.61 12.65 -3.08
N ASP A 104 4.54 13.95 -2.83
CA ASP A 104 3.56 14.86 -3.41
C ASP A 104 4.19 15.55 -4.63
N GLY A 105 3.56 15.42 -5.80
CA GLY A 105 4.05 16.00 -7.04
C GLY A 105 4.11 17.54 -7.07
N THR A 106 3.54 18.21 -6.08
CA THR A 106 3.60 19.68 -5.92
C THR A 106 4.79 20.15 -5.09
N LYS A 107 5.55 19.21 -4.49
CA LYS A 107 6.68 19.49 -3.60
C LYS A 107 8.01 19.10 -4.24
N GLU A 108 9.07 19.73 -3.77
CA GLU A 108 10.44 19.41 -4.16
C GLU A 108 11.09 18.48 -3.12
N TYR A 109 11.69 17.39 -3.62
CA TYR A 109 12.38 16.42 -2.77
C TYR A 109 13.83 16.25 -3.21
N ARG A 110 14.71 16.01 -2.25
CA ARG A 110 16.10 15.69 -2.49
C ARG A 110 16.40 14.28 -1.99
N VAL A 111 16.82 13.39 -2.90
CA VAL A 111 17.31 12.07 -2.56
C VAL A 111 18.83 12.12 -2.47
N THR A 112 19.39 11.69 -1.34
CA THR A 112 20.83 11.61 -1.11
C THR A 112 21.21 10.23 -0.61
N GLY A 113 22.38 9.76 -0.99
CA GLY A 113 22.84 8.46 -0.56
C GLY A 113 24.13 8.03 -1.27
N ASN A 114 24.55 6.82 -0.95
CA ASN A 114 25.70 6.17 -1.60
C ASN A 114 25.20 4.88 -2.28
N ARG A 115 25.55 4.72 -3.55
CA ARG A 115 25.22 3.53 -4.32
C ARG A 115 25.88 2.26 -3.76
N GLY A 116 26.98 2.39 -3.03
CA GLY A 116 27.75 1.25 -2.58
C GLY A 116 28.28 0.43 -3.75
N THR A 117 28.12 -0.89 -3.68
CA THR A 117 28.56 -1.84 -4.71
C THR A 117 27.47 -2.19 -5.72
N ALA A 118 26.29 -1.57 -5.65
CA ALA A 118 25.21 -1.85 -6.58
C ALA A 118 25.61 -1.50 -8.02
N PRO A 119 25.55 -2.43 -8.98
CA PRO A 119 25.95 -2.19 -10.36
C PRO A 119 25.04 -1.20 -11.07
N VAL A 120 23.76 -1.20 -10.73
CA VAL A 120 22.73 -0.34 -11.32
C VAL A 120 21.84 0.23 -10.22
N MET A 121 21.48 1.49 -10.33
CA MET A 121 20.45 2.15 -9.50
C MET A 121 19.54 2.97 -10.42
N THR A 122 18.26 2.77 -10.29
CA THR A 122 17.24 3.49 -11.06
C THR A 122 16.24 4.16 -10.13
N PHE A 123 15.75 5.32 -10.54
CA PHE A 123 14.65 6.04 -9.90
C PHE A 123 13.53 6.21 -10.91
N GLY A 124 12.32 6.02 -10.45
CA GLY A 124 11.12 6.23 -11.26
C GLY A 124 9.99 6.76 -10.41
N THR A 125 9.12 7.56 -11.03
CA THR A 125 7.86 8.03 -10.45
C THR A 125 6.68 7.39 -11.18
N LYS A 126 5.58 7.18 -10.48
CA LYS A 126 4.33 6.64 -11.02
C LYS A 126 3.19 7.56 -10.65
#